data_b92b4fd5825f8bc12aed55e5a3cd2f79
#
_entry.id   b92b4fd5825f8bc12aed55e5a3cd2f79
#
_cell.length_a   1.000
_cell.length_b   1.000
_cell.length_c   1.000
_cell.angle_alpha   90.00
_cell.angle_beta   90.00
_cell.angle_gamma   90.00
#
_symmetry.space_group_name_H-M   'P 1'
#
loop_
_entity.id
_entity.type
_entity.pdbx_description
1 polymer ?
#
loop_
_entity_poly.entity_id
_entity_poly.type
_entity_poly.pdbx_seq_one_letter_code
_entity_poly.pdbx_strand_id
1 'polypeptide(L)'
;MPVIPHTFSLPGLAAGAKLLYFGATGTLPARLAAEARSLKIEHVSPETLVRQEICRRTPLGQQAGRTRPPGAAVPDQILLAVLRKWFWARKPDAGFLLEGFPATLLHARVFDEWLEAREEALTGCLCAGPLSPAVSPAIREHYHTLGLWLEPAPA
;
A
#
# COMPACT_ATOMS: atom_id res chain seq x y z
N MET A 1 10.11 -11.47 31.15
CA MET A 1 9.98 -11.78 30.29
C MET A 1 9.88 -10.96 29.34
N PRO A 2 10.37 -10.94 28.68
CA PRO A 2 10.39 -10.10 27.79
C PRO A 2 9.39 -10.19 26.95
N VAL A 3 9.05 -9.41 26.74
CA VAL A 3 8.19 -9.31 26.08
C VAL A 3 8.46 -9.15 24.83
N ILE A 4 8.11 -9.74 24.20
CA ILE A 4 8.28 -9.63 23.05
C ILE A 4 7.48 -8.83 22.43
N PRO A 5 7.91 -8.03 21.82
CA PRO A 5 7.26 -7.15 21.16
C PRO A 5 6.50 -7.79 20.18
N HIS A 6 5.64 -7.79 20.27
CA HIS A 6 4.77 -7.82 19.55
C HIS A 6 4.89 -7.44 18.39
N THR A 7 5.38 -7.49 18.02
CA THR A 7 5.71 -7.48 16.84
C THR A 7 4.77 -8.17 16.04
N PHE A 8 4.48 -7.68 15.02
CA PHE A 8 3.89 -8.29 14.00
C PHE A 8 4.67 -9.43 13.64
N SER A 9 4.46 -10.43 14.26
CA SER A 9 4.88 -11.62 13.75
C SER A 9 3.99 -11.88 12.61
N LEU A 10 4.43 -11.65 11.45
CA LEU A 10 3.70 -12.02 10.28
C LEU A 10 4.15 -13.41 9.94
N PRO A 11 3.42 -14.38 10.37
CA PRO A 11 3.74 -15.71 9.95
C PRO A 11 3.53 -15.72 8.46
N GLY A 12 4.51 -16.11 7.71
CA GLY A 12 4.37 -16.16 6.27
C GLY A 12 4.86 -14.94 5.53
N LEU A 13 5.53 -13.99 6.22
CA LEU A 13 6.18 -12.93 5.48
C LEU A 13 7.35 -13.55 4.75
N ALA A 14 7.28 -13.56 3.45
CA ALA A 14 8.26 -14.21 2.60
C ALA A 14 8.47 -13.38 1.34
N ALA A 15 9.47 -13.75 0.56
CA ALA A 15 9.67 -13.12 -0.73
C ALA A 15 8.37 -13.29 -1.53
N GLY A 16 7.88 -12.26 -2.12
CA GLY A 16 6.62 -12.33 -2.84
C GLY A 16 5.39 -11.94 -2.01
N ALA A 17 5.55 -11.64 -0.72
CA ALA A 17 4.43 -11.18 0.08
C ALA A 17 3.87 -9.86 -0.48
N LYS A 18 2.54 -9.75 -0.52
CA LYS A 18 1.85 -8.56 -1.03
C LYS A 18 1.06 -7.95 0.10
N LEU A 19 1.60 -6.88 0.66
CA LEU A 19 1.07 -6.27 1.88
C LEU A 19 0.58 -4.85 1.65
N LEU A 20 -0.51 -4.50 2.33
CA LEU A 20 -1.00 -3.12 2.38
C LEU A 20 -0.82 -2.60 3.79
N TYR A 21 -0.43 -1.35 3.93
CA TYR A 21 -0.26 -0.72 5.24
C TYR A 21 -1.09 0.55 5.32
N PHE A 22 -1.90 0.68 6.35
CA PHE A 22 -2.87 1.77 6.49
C PHE A 22 -2.66 2.66 7.71
N GLY A 23 -1.58 2.52 8.42
CA GLY A 23 -1.32 3.39 9.55
C GLY A 23 -1.03 4.82 9.12
N ALA A 24 -1.01 5.75 10.07
CA ALA A 24 -0.71 7.14 9.78
C ALA A 24 0.71 7.27 9.22
N THR A 25 0.95 8.35 8.48
CA THR A 25 2.26 8.59 7.90
C THR A 25 3.33 8.57 8.98
N GLY A 26 4.39 7.83 8.72
CA GLY A 26 5.49 7.72 9.66
C GLY A 26 5.33 6.66 10.72
N THR A 27 4.21 5.93 10.73
CA THR A 27 3.99 4.88 11.72
C THR A 27 4.39 3.48 11.25
N LEU A 28 4.87 3.34 10.01
CA LEU A 28 5.32 2.05 9.54
C LEU A 28 6.43 1.54 10.45
N PRO A 29 6.25 0.37 11.09
CA PRO A 29 7.28 -0.13 11.98
C PRO A 29 8.61 -0.32 11.27
N ALA A 30 9.68 0.18 11.87
CA ALA A 30 11.02 0.07 11.29
C ALA A 30 11.40 -1.38 11.04
N ARG A 31 10.95 -2.27 11.89
CA ARG A 31 11.21 -3.69 11.75
C ARG A 31 10.55 -4.27 10.50
N LEU A 32 9.32 -3.85 10.22
CA LEU A 32 8.61 -4.30 9.04
C LEU A 32 9.31 -3.78 7.78
N ALA A 33 9.72 -2.52 7.80
CA ALA A 33 10.44 -1.94 6.66
C ALA A 33 11.77 -2.66 6.43
N ALA A 34 12.48 -3.02 7.51
CA ALA A 34 13.74 -3.75 7.41
C ALA A 34 13.53 -5.16 6.86
N GLU A 35 12.49 -5.83 7.30
CA GLU A 35 12.18 -7.17 6.79
C GLU A 35 11.81 -7.13 5.30
N ALA A 36 11.04 -6.12 4.90
CA ALA A 36 10.68 -5.96 3.49
C ALA A 36 11.94 -5.78 2.64
N ARG A 37 12.88 -4.96 3.09
CA ARG A 37 14.15 -4.78 2.37
C ARG A 37 14.95 -6.07 2.29
N SER A 38 14.99 -6.80 3.40
CA SER A 38 15.72 -8.05 3.47
C SER A 38 15.18 -9.07 2.48
N LEU A 39 13.86 -9.09 2.31
CA LEU A 39 13.19 -10.01 1.39
C LEU A 39 13.07 -9.44 -0.02
N LYS A 40 13.62 -8.25 -0.24
CA LYS A 40 13.56 -7.55 -1.53
C LYS A 40 12.14 -7.30 -2.00
N ILE A 41 11.26 -7.02 -1.05
CA ILE A 41 9.91 -6.61 -1.34
C ILE A 41 9.91 -5.10 -1.53
N GLU A 42 9.34 -4.64 -2.62
CA GLU A 42 9.30 -3.21 -2.92
C GLU A 42 8.39 -2.46 -1.95
N HIS A 43 8.89 -1.37 -1.37
CA HIS A 43 8.09 -0.50 -0.51
C HIS A 43 7.71 0.74 -1.31
N VAL A 44 6.42 0.91 -1.56
CA VAL A 44 5.92 2.02 -2.38
C VAL A 44 4.75 2.72 -1.72
N SER A 45 4.52 3.95 -2.12
CA SER A 45 3.32 4.69 -1.73
C SER A 45 2.86 5.50 -2.95
N PRO A 46 1.58 5.89 -2.99
CA PRO A 46 1.11 6.73 -4.09
C PRO A 46 1.94 8.00 -4.23
N GLU A 47 2.31 8.60 -3.10
CA GLU A 47 3.09 9.84 -3.12
C GLU A 47 4.44 9.65 -3.81
N THR A 48 5.17 8.59 -3.48
CA THR A 48 6.47 8.34 -4.11
C THR A 48 6.33 8.02 -5.59
N LEU A 49 5.28 7.29 -5.96
CA LEU A 49 5.05 6.97 -7.36
C LEU A 49 4.71 8.20 -8.19
N VAL A 50 3.87 9.08 -7.66
CA VAL A 50 3.52 10.33 -8.33
C VAL A 50 4.77 11.20 -8.47
N ARG A 51 5.57 11.29 -7.41
CA ARG A 51 6.80 12.07 -7.44
C ARG A 51 7.77 11.55 -8.50
N GLN A 52 7.89 10.24 -8.64
CA GLN A 52 8.73 9.64 -9.67
C GLN A 52 8.24 10.00 -11.08
N GLU A 53 6.93 9.97 -11.31
CA GLU A 53 6.38 10.34 -12.60
C GLU A 53 6.67 11.80 -12.93
N ILE A 54 6.53 12.67 -11.94
CA ILE A 54 6.83 14.09 -12.12
C ILE A 54 8.31 14.30 -12.44
N CYS A 55 9.20 13.65 -11.69
CA CYS A 55 10.64 13.77 -11.88
C CYS A 55 11.09 13.24 -13.24
N ARG A 56 10.44 12.21 -13.72
CA ARG A 56 10.75 11.62 -15.03
C ARG A 56 10.05 12.33 -16.18
N ARG A 57 9.22 13.30 -15.87
CA ARG A 57 8.48 14.10 -16.87
C ARG A 57 7.64 13.24 -17.83
N THR A 58 7.05 12.16 -17.29
CA THR A 58 6.14 11.35 -18.08
C THR A 58 4.84 12.11 -18.33
N PRO A 59 4.02 11.69 -19.30
CA PRO A 59 2.72 12.33 -19.50
C PRO A 59 1.87 12.37 -18.24
N LEU A 60 1.85 11.28 -17.45
CA LEU A 60 1.13 11.25 -16.17
C LEU A 60 1.72 12.23 -15.18
N GLY A 61 3.06 12.31 -15.13
CA GLY A 61 3.73 13.25 -14.23
C GLY A 61 3.42 14.69 -14.59
N GLN A 62 3.38 15.00 -15.88
CA GLN A 62 3.02 16.34 -16.34
C GLN A 62 1.57 16.68 -15.97
N GLN A 63 0.65 15.72 -16.13
CA GLN A 63 -0.72 15.92 -15.70
C GLN A 63 -0.82 16.17 -14.21
N ALA A 64 -0.13 15.37 -13.39
CA ALA A 64 -0.15 15.52 -11.96
C ALA A 64 0.39 16.88 -11.53
N GLY A 65 1.45 17.34 -12.16
CA GLY A 65 2.05 18.63 -11.84
C GLY A 65 1.18 19.81 -12.22
N ARG A 66 0.39 19.67 -13.30
CA ARG A 66 -0.46 20.77 -13.78
C ARG A 66 -1.79 20.87 -13.06
N THR A 67 -2.34 19.75 -12.61
CA THR A 67 -3.70 19.72 -12.09
C THR A 67 -3.78 19.92 -10.59
N ARG A 68 -2.66 20.05 -9.89
CA ARG A 68 -2.71 20.22 -8.47
C ARG A 68 -1.90 21.42 -8.05
N PRO A 69 -2.46 22.33 -7.23
CA PRO A 69 -1.67 23.36 -6.58
C PRO A 69 -0.66 22.71 -5.62
N PRO A 70 0.42 23.38 -5.29
CA PRO A 70 1.39 22.84 -4.34
C PRO A 70 0.72 22.39 -3.05
N GLY A 71 0.99 21.19 -2.61
CA GLY A 71 0.41 20.65 -1.38
C GLY A 71 -0.97 20.04 -1.51
N ALA A 72 -1.63 20.16 -2.64
CA ALA A 72 -2.95 19.56 -2.83
C ALA A 72 -2.82 18.09 -3.22
N ALA A 73 -3.87 17.30 -2.92
CA ALA A 73 -3.91 15.91 -3.29
C ALA A 73 -4.05 15.76 -4.80
N VAL A 74 -3.48 14.69 -5.33
CA VAL A 74 -3.61 14.36 -6.74
C VAL A 74 -5.02 13.86 -7.00
N PRO A 75 -5.68 14.30 -8.08
CA PRO A 75 -7.02 13.78 -8.40
C PRO A 75 -7.01 12.25 -8.54
N ASP A 76 -8.08 11.62 -8.10
CA ASP A 76 -8.21 10.16 -8.11
C ASP A 76 -7.91 9.55 -9.47
N GLN A 77 -8.35 10.17 -10.52
CA GLN A 77 -8.15 9.64 -11.86
C GLN A 77 -6.67 9.49 -12.20
N ILE A 78 -5.89 10.50 -11.84
CA ILE A 78 -4.44 10.47 -12.07
C ILE A 78 -3.77 9.51 -11.11
N LEU A 79 -4.20 9.52 -9.86
CA LEU A 79 -3.67 8.61 -8.85
C LEU A 79 -3.85 7.16 -9.27
N LEU A 80 -5.04 6.79 -9.69
CA LEU A 80 -5.32 5.42 -10.13
C LEU A 80 -4.51 5.06 -11.38
N ALA A 81 -4.32 6.00 -12.29
CA ALA A 81 -3.51 5.75 -13.48
C ALA A 81 -2.04 5.48 -13.12
N VAL A 82 -1.51 6.24 -12.16
CA VAL A 82 -0.13 6.05 -11.69
C VAL A 82 0.02 4.70 -11.00
N LEU A 83 -0.91 4.36 -10.12
CA LEU A 83 -0.88 3.09 -9.41
C LEU A 83 -1.04 1.92 -10.37
N ARG A 84 -1.93 2.04 -11.34
CA ARG A 84 -2.13 1.00 -12.34
C ARG A 84 -0.87 0.76 -13.15
N LYS A 85 -0.21 1.84 -13.55
CA LYS A 85 1.04 1.74 -14.30
C LYS A 85 2.09 0.99 -13.50
N TRP A 86 2.24 1.36 -12.22
CA TRP A 86 3.17 0.67 -11.34
C TRP A 86 2.84 -0.81 -11.20
N PHE A 87 1.55 -1.10 -10.92
CA PHE A 87 1.12 -2.47 -10.67
C PHE A 87 1.42 -3.39 -11.86
N TRP A 88 1.08 -2.94 -13.07
CA TRP A 88 1.25 -3.75 -14.27
C TRP A 88 2.70 -3.82 -14.75
N ALA A 89 3.56 -2.90 -14.33
CA ALA A 89 4.97 -2.91 -14.70
C ALA A 89 5.78 -3.89 -13.84
N ARG A 90 5.26 -4.32 -12.69
CA ARG A 90 5.96 -5.28 -11.83
C ARG A 90 6.01 -6.63 -12.53
N LYS A 91 6.98 -7.44 -12.11
CA LYS A 91 6.96 -8.84 -12.53
C LYS A 91 5.75 -9.53 -11.90
N PRO A 92 5.14 -10.50 -12.60
CA PRO A 92 4.04 -11.24 -11.99
C PRO A 92 4.44 -11.84 -10.65
N ASP A 93 3.55 -11.73 -9.68
CA ASP A 93 3.76 -12.21 -8.32
C ASP A 93 4.90 -11.55 -7.55
N ALA A 94 5.45 -10.44 -8.02
CA ALA A 94 6.44 -9.70 -7.26
C ALA A 94 5.80 -9.14 -5.99
N GLY A 95 6.48 -9.31 -4.86
CA GLY A 95 5.99 -8.82 -3.59
C GLY A 95 6.07 -7.30 -3.47
N PHE A 96 5.24 -6.73 -2.60
CA PHE A 96 5.27 -5.30 -2.34
C PHE A 96 4.71 -4.99 -0.96
N LEU A 97 5.10 -3.82 -0.46
CA LEU A 97 4.53 -3.22 0.73
C LEU A 97 4.01 -1.86 0.29
N LEU A 98 2.71 -1.77 0.10
CA LEU A 98 2.07 -0.56 -0.43
C LEU A 98 1.46 0.21 0.73
N GLU A 99 1.94 1.43 0.94
CA GLU A 99 1.53 2.24 2.05
C GLU A 99 0.57 3.33 1.61
N GLY A 100 -0.59 3.40 2.24
CA GLY A 100 -1.54 4.49 1.98
C GLY A 100 -2.50 4.30 0.82
N PHE A 101 -2.52 3.15 0.21
CA PHE A 101 -3.46 2.82 -0.87
C PHE A 101 -3.91 1.38 -0.71
N PRO A 102 -5.18 1.05 -0.96
CA PRO A 102 -6.27 1.94 -1.35
C PRO A 102 -6.73 2.82 -0.17
N ALA A 103 -7.19 4.00 -0.46
CA ALA A 103 -7.65 4.92 0.58
C ALA A 103 -9.17 5.00 0.66
N THR A 104 -9.87 4.60 -0.39
CA THR A 104 -11.33 4.60 -0.44
C THR A 104 -11.83 3.24 -0.90
N LEU A 105 -13.10 2.99 -0.69
CA LEU A 105 -13.69 1.72 -1.12
C LEU A 105 -13.62 1.58 -2.64
N LEU A 106 -13.78 2.67 -3.38
CA LEU A 106 -13.64 2.65 -4.82
C LEU A 106 -12.23 2.21 -5.22
N HIS A 107 -11.21 2.78 -4.58
CA HIS A 107 -9.83 2.39 -4.82
C HIS A 107 -9.62 0.90 -4.55
N ALA A 108 -10.20 0.39 -3.48
CA ALA A 108 -10.06 -1.01 -3.12
C ALA A 108 -10.67 -1.93 -4.16
N ARG A 109 -11.85 -1.58 -4.64
CA ARG A 109 -12.53 -2.39 -5.66
C ARG A 109 -11.76 -2.40 -6.97
N VAL A 110 -11.23 -1.26 -7.37
CA VAL A 110 -10.42 -1.17 -8.59
C VAL A 110 -9.15 -2.01 -8.43
N PHE A 111 -8.51 -1.92 -7.28
CA PHE A 111 -7.30 -2.69 -7.02
C PHE A 111 -7.59 -4.20 -7.00
N ASP A 112 -8.71 -4.58 -6.41
CA ASP A 112 -9.13 -5.99 -6.40
C ASP A 112 -9.31 -6.52 -7.82
N GLU A 113 -9.84 -5.70 -8.73
CA GLU A 113 -9.98 -6.09 -10.12
C GLU A 113 -8.61 -6.31 -10.79
N TRP A 114 -7.64 -5.47 -10.49
CA TRP A 114 -6.29 -5.64 -11.04
C TRP A 114 -5.65 -6.94 -10.54
N LEU A 115 -5.81 -7.21 -9.24
CA LEU A 115 -5.27 -8.42 -8.65
C LEU A 115 -5.90 -9.65 -9.31
N GLU A 116 -7.22 -9.64 -9.44
CA GLU A 116 -7.92 -10.74 -10.06
C GLU A 116 -7.50 -10.94 -11.51
N ALA A 117 -7.34 -9.85 -12.26
CA ALA A 117 -6.93 -9.93 -13.66
C ALA A 117 -5.54 -10.54 -13.83
N ARG A 118 -4.66 -10.39 -12.84
CA ARG A 118 -3.34 -11.00 -12.86
C ARG A 118 -3.27 -12.32 -12.12
N GLU A 119 -4.38 -12.77 -11.56
CA GLU A 119 -4.43 -13.97 -10.75
C GLU A 119 -3.49 -13.89 -9.56
N GLU A 120 -3.41 -12.71 -8.95
CA GLU A 120 -2.60 -12.49 -7.75
C GLU A 120 -3.52 -12.23 -6.57
N ALA A 121 -3.04 -12.53 -5.37
CA ALA A 121 -3.79 -12.32 -4.14
C ALA A 121 -2.95 -11.58 -3.12
N LEU A 122 -3.58 -10.72 -2.34
CA LEU A 122 -2.90 -10.04 -1.24
C LEU A 122 -2.56 -11.02 -0.13
N THR A 123 -1.42 -10.83 0.49
CA THR A 123 -1.04 -11.58 1.69
C THR A 123 -1.81 -11.07 2.89
N GLY A 124 -1.98 -9.76 3.00
CA GLY A 124 -2.74 -9.18 4.09
C GLY A 124 -2.58 -7.68 4.20
N CYS A 125 -3.33 -7.12 5.14
CA CYS A 125 -3.34 -5.68 5.42
C CYS A 125 -2.93 -5.46 6.86
N LEU A 126 -2.12 -4.44 7.09
CA LEU A 126 -1.57 -4.12 8.41
C LEU A 126 -1.86 -2.68 8.79
N CYS A 127 -2.00 -2.43 10.07
CA CYS A 127 -2.15 -1.07 10.57
C CYS A 127 -1.55 -1.01 11.98
N ALA A 128 -0.47 -0.26 12.14
CA ALA A 128 0.11 -0.05 13.46
C ALA A 128 -0.51 1.23 14.02
N GLY A 129 -1.21 1.11 15.13
CA GLY A 129 -1.88 2.25 15.73
C GLY A 129 -3.19 2.58 15.00
N PRO A 130 -3.67 3.81 15.13
CA PRO A 130 -4.93 4.18 14.51
C PRO A 130 -4.83 4.24 12.98
N LEU A 131 -5.97 4.01 12.34
CA LEU A 131 -6.07 4.13 10.91
C LEU A 131 -5.73 5.56 10.50
N SER A 132 -5.01 5.72 9.38
CA SER A 132 -4.69 7.05 8.87
C SER A 132 -5.98 7.84 8.60
N PRO A 133 -6.02 9.13 8.96
CA PRO A 133 -7.19 9.96 8.62
C PRO A 133 -7.45 10.06 7.13
N ALA A 134 -6.44 9.81 6.31
CA ALA A 134 -6.59 9.87 4.86
C ALA A 134 -7.26 8.62 4.29
N VAL A 135 -7.44 7.57 5.11
CA VAL A 135 -8.02 6.30 4.66
C VAL A 135 -9.43 6.18 5.19
N SER A 136 -10.38 5.85 4.32
CA SER A 136 -11.76 5.66 4.74
C SER A 136 -11.89 4.48 5.70
N PRO A 137 -12.69 4.61 6.78
CA PRO A 137 -12.93 3.48 7.68
C PRO A 137 -13.51 2.25 6.97
N ALA A 138 -14.19 2.44 5.85
CA ALA A 138 -14.75 1.33 5.09
C ALA A 138 -13.66 0.38 4.56
N ILE A 139 -12.44 0.85 4.42
CA ILE A 139 -11.32 0.01 3.97
C ILE A 139 -11.05 -1.10 4.97
N ARG A 140 -11.03 -0.77 6.25
CA ARG A 140 -10.80 -1.77 7.29
C ARG A 140 -11.87 -2.85 7.23
N GLU A 141 -13.12 -2.44 7.12
CA GLU A 141 -14.24 -3.37 7.06
C GLU A 141 -14.16 -4.25 5.81
N HIS A 142 -13.84 -3.65 4.67
CA HIS A 142 -13.71 -4.37 3.41
C HIS A 142 -12.70 -5.51 3.52
N TYR A 143 -11.50 -5.22 3.98
CA TYR A 143 -10.46 -6.24 4.07
C TYR A 143 -10.66 -7.20 5.23
N HIS A 144 -11.30 -6.74 6.30
CA HIS A 144 -11.65 -7.61 7.41
C HIS A 144 -12.66 -8.67 6.94
N THR A 145 -13.64 -8.28 6.14
CA THR A 145 -14.63 -9.19 5.58
C THR A 145 -13.97 -10.24 4.69
N LEU A 146 -12.90 -9.86 3.98
CA LEU A 146 -12.17 -10.80 3.13
C LEU A 146 -11.18 -11.67 3.89
N GLY A 147 -11.06 -11.49 5.21
CA GLY A 147 -10.11 -12.24 6.03
C GLY A 147 -8.67 -11.80 5.83
N LEU A 148 -8.46 -10.61 5.29
CA LEU A 148 -7.12 -10.10 5.00
C LEU A 148 -6.59 -9.09 6.00
N TRP A 149 -7.43 -8.61 6.91
CA TRP A 149 -6.97 -7.64 7.91
C TRP A 149 -6.23 -8.37 9.01
N LEU A 150 -4.91 -8.14 9.08
CA LEU A 150 -4.07 -8.82 10.05
C LEU A 150 -3.95 -7.94 11.29
N GLU A 151 -4.49 -8.39 12.39
CA GLU A 151 -4.38 -7.64 13.63
C GLU A 151 -3.05 -7.98 14.29
N PRO A 152 -2.36 -6.98 14.86
CA PRO A 152 -1.18 -7.31 15.63
C PRO A 152 -1.59 -8.21 16.79
N ALA A 153 -0.74 -9.16 17.12
CA ALA A 153 -1.04 -10.02 18.26
C ALA A 153 -1.21 -9.14 19.48
N PRO A 154 -2.20 -9.41 20.30
CA PRO A 154 -2.38 -8.63 21.52
C PRO A 154 -1.15 -8.79 22.37
N ALA A 155 -0.73 -7.70 22.91
CA ALA A 155 0.45 -7.70 23.75
C ALA A 155 0.21 -8.52 25.01
#